data_ed554fb806c589f6f110246b95868550
#
_entry.id   ed554fb806c589f6f110246b95868550
#
_cell.length_a   1.000
_cell.length_b   1.000
_cell.length_c   1.000
_cell.angle_alpha   90.00
_cell.angle_beta   90.00
_cell.angle_gamma   90.00
#
_symmetry.space_group_name_H-M   'P 1'
#
loop_
_entity.id
_entity.type
_entity.pdbx_description
1 polymer ?
#
loop_
_entity_poly.entity_id
_entity_poly.type
_entity_poly.pdbx_seq_one_letter_code
_entity_poly.pdbx_strand_id
1 'polypeptide(L)'
;MLIILLIVIVIWKMKGTSTKETDADTLKPEIDVELLTPNEYSRPGIANEQINGIVVHYTANPGSTAMENRNYFEGLKDTHLAKVSSNFVIGLEGEIVQCIPTWEMAYASNDRNSDTISIECCHPDETGKFNAATYRSLVQLCAWLCVKYDLTSEDVIRHYDVTGKDCPKYFVEHEDAWVQFKADVAEKIKN
;
A
#
# COMPACT_ATOMS: atom_id res chain seq x y z
N MET A 1 -16.17 50.66 19.45
CA MET A 1 -17.06 49.51 19.22
C MET A 1 -16.61 48.75 17.98
N LEU A 2 -15.40 48.14 18.03
CA LEU A 2 -14.82 47.44 16.83
C LEU A 2 -13.77 46.36 17.23
N ILE A 3 -14.09 45.46 18.15
CA ILE A 3 -13.17 44.38 18.57
C ILE A 3 -13.85 42.96 18.64
N ILE A 4 -15.11 42.82 18.25
CA ILE A 4 -15.82 41.53 18.44
C ILE A 4 -15.93 40.70 17.17
N LEU A 5 -15.45 41.13 16.00
CA LEU A 5 -15.69 40.42 14.71
C LEU A 5 -14.53 39.51 14.22
N LEU A 6 -13.45 39.36 14.96
CA LEU A 6 -12.25 38.59 14.50
C LEU A 6 -12.12 37.19 15.12
N ILE A 7 -12.96 36.81 16.07
CA ILE A 7 -12.83 35.52 16.79
C ILE A 7 -13.66 34.39 16.15
N VAL A 8 -14.65 34.69 15.33
CA VAL A 8 -15.58 33.65 14.79
C VAL A 8 -15.01 32.92 13.56
N ILE A 9 -14.03 33.48 12.85
CA ILE A 9 -13.51 32.89 11.59
C ILE A 9 -12.44 31.83 11.84
N VAL A 10 -11.77 31.82 13.00
CA VAL A 10 -10.70 30.86 13.31
C VAL A 10 -11.23 29.50 13.79
N ILE A 11 -12.45 29.45 14.32
CA ILE A 11 -13.03 28.20 14.88
C ILE A 11 -13.59 27.26 13.79
N TRP A 12 -13.88 27.76 12.59
CA TRP A 12 -14.50 26.96 11.51
C TRP A 12 -13.52 26.13 10.68
N LYS A 13 -12.20 26.44 10.75
CA LYS A 13 -11.16 25.69 10.02
C LYS A 13 -10.58 24.49 10.79
N MET A 14 -10.87 24.35 12.08
CA MET A 14 -10.33 23.26 12.90
C MET A 14 -11.25 22.05 13.08
N LYS A 15 -12.50 22.08 12.58
CA LYS A 15 -13.44 20.95 12.70
C LYS A 15 -13.37 19.91 11.56
N GLY A 16 -12.65 20.21 10.48
CA GLY A 16 -12.59 19.29 9.32
C GLY A 16 -11.45 18.27 9.34
N THR A 17 -10.42 18.48 10.15
CA THR A 17 -9.23 17.62 10.22
C THR A 17 -9.34 16.50 11.25
N SER A 18 -10.13 16.68 12.30
CA SER A 18 -10.21 15.73 13.42
C SER A 18 -11.04 14.46 13.13
N THR A 19 -12.03 14.52 12.25
CA THR A 19 -12.90 13.37 11.97
C THR A 19 -12.30 12.38 10.97
N LYS A 20 -11.57 12.84 9.94
CA LYS A 20 -10.93 11.95 8.96
C LYS A 20 -9.73 11.20 9.56
N GLU A 21 -8.98 11.83 10.45
CA GLU A 21 -7.84 11.20 11.11
C GLU A 21 -8.29 10.09 12.10
N THR A 22 -9.39 10.31 12.81
CA THR A 22 -9.99 9.30 13.71
C THR A 22 -10.59 8.12 12.96
N ASP A 23 -11.18 8.32 11.78
CA ASP A 23 -11.75 7.24 10.96
C ASP A 23 -10.64 6.37 10.35
N ALA A 24 -9.53 6.97 9.87
CA ALA A 24 -8.38 6.23 9.38
C ALA A 24 -7.69 5.41 10.48
N ASP A 25 -7.54 5.97 11.70
CA ASP A 25 -6.89 5.27 12.80
C ASP A 25 -7.68 4.02 13.26
N THR A 26 -9.01 4.01 13.13
CA THR A 26 -9.82 2.83 13.47
C THR A 26 -9.63 1.67 12.50
N LEU A 27 -9.31 1.95 11.24
CA LEU A 27 -9.06 0.96 10.19
C LEU A 27 -7.61 0.51 10.11
N LYS A 28 -6.69 1.20 10.80
CA LYS A 28 -5.25 0.90 10.71
C LYS A 28 -4.96 -0.52 11.19
N PRO A 29 -4.38 -1.39 10.32
CA PRO A 29 -3.93 -2.69 10.77
C PRO A 29 -2.70 -2.59 11.68
N GLU A 30 -2.37 -3.68 12.36
CA GLU A 30 -1.05 -3.84 12.96
C GLU A 30 0.01 -3.91 11.87
N ILE A 31 1.09 -3.14 12.00
CA ILE A 31 2.15 -3.01 11.00
C ILE A 31 3.51 -3.11 11.70
N ASP A 32 4.31 -4.07 11.27
CA ASP A 32 5.71 -4.20 11.64
C ASP A 32 6.54 -3.22 10.81
N VAL A 33 7.10 -2.19 11.46
CA VAL A 33 7.86 -1.14 10.78
C VAL A 33 9.33 -1.53 10.68
N GLU A 34 9.72 -2.05 9.52
CA GLU A 34 11.06 -2.56 9.20
C GLU A 34 11.66 -1.79 8.00
N LEU A 35 11.82 -0.48 8.16
CA LEU A 35 12.24 0.40 7.08
C LEU A 35 13.60 0.01 6.50
N LEU A 36 13.68 0.06 5.18
CA LEU A 36 14.94 -0.12 4.44
C LEU A 36 15.90 1.04 4.73
N THR A 37 17.19 0.76 4.72
CA THR A 37 18.22 1.79 4.72
C THR A 37 18.09 2.64 3.44
N PRO A 38 18.10 4.00 3.52
CA PRO A 38 18.06 4.83 2.31
C PRO A 38 19.23 4.53 1.37
N ASN A 39 18.93 4.26 0.10
CA ASN A 39 19.90 3.93 -0.95
C ASN A 39 19.27 4.06 -2.34
N GLU A 40 20.08 4.12 -3.39
CA GLU A 40 19.61 4.32 -4.77
C GLU A 40 18.86 3.12 -5.38
N TYR A 41 18.96 1.93 -4.80
CA TYR A 41 18.46 0.68 -5.41
C TYR A 41 17.11 0.23 -4.88
N SER A 42 16.81 0.51 -3.61
CA SER A 42 15.55 0.05 -3.00
C SER A 42 14.80 1.11 -2.20
N ARG A 43 15.47 2.15 -1.68
CA ARG A 43 14.83 3.27 -0.98
C ARG A 43 15.51 4.59 -1.33
N PRO A 44 15.11 5.25 -2.43
CA PRO A 44 15.78 6.47 -2.92
C PRO A 44 15.55 7.71 -2.03
N GLY A 45 14.60 7.65 -1.08
CA GLY A 45 14.26 8.79 -0.23
C GLY A 45 13.57 9.93 -0.98
N ILE A 46 12.96 9.64 -2.13
CA ILE A 46 12.21 10.60 -2.95
C ILE A 46 10.79 10.67 -2.40
N ALA A 47 10.33 11.87 -2.04
CA ALA A 47 8.97 12.07 -1.58
C ALA A 47 7.96 12.01 -2.73
N ASN A 48 6.83 11.36 -2.49
CA ASN A 48 5.65 11.49 -3.34
C ASN A 48 4.91 12.77 -2.98
N GLU A 49 4.64 13.62 -3.97
CA GLU A 49 3.92 14.89 -3.74
C GLU A 49 2.44 14.63 -3.42
N GLN A 50 1.86 13.62 -4.04
CA GLN A 50 0.47 13.19 -3.86
C GLN A 50 0.37 11.68 -4.06
N ILE A 51 -0.52 11.02 -3.30
CA ILE A 51 -0.85 9.62 -3.51
C ILE A 51 -2.20 9.56 -4.24
N ASN A 52 -2.19 8.97 -5.44
CA ASN A 52 -3.34 8.84 -6.32
C ASN A 52 -3.79 7.39 -6.55
N GLY A 53 -3.17 6.44 -5.85
CA GLY A 53 -3.57 5.04 -5.97
C GLY A 53 -2.73 4.09 -5.13
N ILE A 54 -3.18 2.85 -5.12
CA ILE A 54 -2.53 1.72 -4.47
C ILE A 54 -2.32 0.64 -5.52
N VAL A 55 -1.10 0.14 -5.67
CA VAL A 55 -0.79 -0.93 -6.63
C VAL A 55 -0.54 -2.23 -5.90
N VAL A 56 -1.34 -3.25 -6.24
CA VAL A 56 -1.20 -4.60 -5.70
C VAL A 56 -0.29 -5.43 -6.60
N HIS A 57 0.66 -6.09 -5.95
CA HIS A 57 1.62 -7.02 -6.57
C HIS A 57 1.58 -8.38 -5.89
N TYR A 58 2.27 -9.35 -6.45
CA TYR A 58 2.60 -10.61 -5.80
C TYR A 58 4.12 -10.83 -5.91
N THR A 59 4.72 -11.46 -4.93
CA THR A 59 6.18 -11.62 -4.86
C THR A 59 6.78 -12.48 -5.98
N ALA A 60 5.95 -13.24 -6.70
CA ALA A 60 6.39 -14.24 -7.69
C ALA A 60 7.45 -15.22 -7.12
N ASN A 61 7.45 -15.42 -5.80
CA ASN A 61 8.36 -16.27 -5.06
C ASN A 61 7.55 -17.13 -4.07
N PRO A 62 6.96 -18.25 -4.53
CA PRO A 62 6.06 -19.09 -3.73
C PRO A 62 6.67 -19.54 -2.42
N GLY A 63 5.92 -19.40 -1.32
CA GLY A 63 6.33 -19.83 0.00
C GLY A 63 7.31 -18.90 0.71
N SER A 64 7.73 -17.79 0.09
CA SER A 64 8.58 -16.79 0.77
C SER A 64 7.82 -16.04 1.86
N THR A 65 8.53 -15.61 2.89
CA THR A 65 8.02 -14.79 3.98
C THR A 65 8.12 -13.29 3.67
N ALA A 66 7.37 -12.46 4.40
CA ALA A 66 7.46 -11.00 4.27
C ALA A 66 8.88 -10.50 4.58
N MET A 67 9.52 -11.04 5.61
CA MET A 67 10.88 -10.64 6.00
C MET A 67 11.96 -11.08 5.00
N GLU A 68 11.81 -12.23 4.33
CA GLU A 68 12.74 -12.62 3.26
C GLU A 68 12.68 -11.64 2.08
N ASN A 69 11.47 -11.23 1.67
CA ASN A 69 11.29 -10.22 0.62
C ASN A 69 11.81 -8.83 1.06
N ARG A 70 11.51 -8.39 2.29
CA ARG A 70 12.08 -7.16 2.86
C ARG A 70 13.62 -7.21 2.87
N ASN A 71 14.21 -8.33 3.29
CA ASN A 71 15.67 -8.48 3.36
C ASN A 71 16.31 -8.56 1.97
N TYR A 72 15.61 -9.11 0.97
CA TYR A 72 16.04 -9.02 -0.42
C TYR A 72 16.14 -7.55 -0.86
N PHE A 73 15.13 -6.72 -0.59
CA PHE A 73 15.17 -5.29 -0.90
C PHE A 73 16.33 -4.58 -0.16
N GLU A 74 16.54 -4.91 1.12
CA GLU A 74 17.67 -4.34 1.90
C GLU A 74 19.03 -4.70 1.29
N GLY A 75 19.20 -5.94 0.86
CA GLY A 75 20.44 -6.42 0.27
C GLY A 75 20.81 -5.73 -1.06
N LEU A 76 19.86 -5.10 -1.74
CA LEU A 76 20.12 -4.40 -3.00
C LEU A 76 21.03 -3.17 -2.83
N LYS A 77 21.08 -2.56 -1.65
CA LYS A 77 22.01 -1.47 -1.35
C LYS A 77 23.47 -1.90 -1.46
N ASP A 78 23.75 -3.19 -1.25
CA ASP A 78 25.09 -3.77 -1.26
C ASP A 78 25.39 -4.50 -2.60
N THR A 79 24.39 -5.18 -3.16
CA THR A 79 24.55 -6.00 -4.36
C THR A 79 24.39 -5.24 -5.66
N HIS A 80 23.60 -4.17 -5.67
CA HIS A 80 23.30 -3.32 -6.83
C HIS A 80 22.67 -4.09 -8.03
N LEU A 81 22.08 -5.26 -7.80
CA LEU A 81 21.60 -6.15 -8.86
C LEU A 81 20.34 -5.64 -9.57
N ALA A 82 19.51 -4.87 -8.87
CA ALA A 82 18.27 -4.34 -9.41
C ALA A 82 17.83 -3.08 -8.67
N LYS A 83 16.94 -2.30 -9.30
CA LYS A 83 16.16 -1.25 -8.63
C LYS A 83 14.75 -1.77 -8.43
N VAL A 84 14.46 -2.28 -7.24
CA VAL A 84 13.15 -2.83 -6.88
C VAL A 84 12.91 -2.73 -5.38
N SER A 85 11.66 -2.44 -5.00
CA SER A 85 11.20 -2.39 -3.62
C SER A 85 9.67 -2.30 -3.57
N SER A 86 9.11 -2.27 -2.35
CA SER A 86 7.69 -2.00 -2.12
C SER A 86 7.53 -1.19 -0.83
N ASN A 87 6.43 -0.44 -0.69
CA ASN A 87 6.12 0.22 0.57
C ASN A 87 5.75 -0.80 1.65
N PHE A 88 5.00 -1.84 1.27
CA PHE A 88 4.58 -2.91 2.17
C PHE A 88 4.82 -4.28 1.56
N VAL A 89 5.08 -5.25 2.44
CA VAL A 89 5.01 -6.68 2.11
C VAL A 89 4.06 -7.35 3.10
N ILE A 90 3.12 -8.16 2.56
CA ILE A 90 2.19 -8.97 3.37
C ILE A 90 2.62 -10.43 3.30
N GLY A 91 2.85 -11.05 4.44
CA GLY A 91 3.30 -12.42 4.55
C GLY A 91 2.18 -13.46 4.55
N LEU A 92 2.57 -14.72 4.64
CA LEU A 92 1.65 -15.87 4.59
C LEU A 92 0.77 -16.01 5.83
N GLU A 93 1.22 -15.52 6.97
CA GLU A 93 0.43 -15.49 8.22
C GLU A 93 -0.42 -14.21 8.33
N GLY A 94 -0.33 -13.33 7.32
CA GLY A 94 -1.05 -12.06 7.26
C GLY A 94 -0.33 -10.91 7.95
N GLU A 95 0.91 -11.10 8.39
CA GLU A 95 1.75 -10.03 8.91
C GLU A 95 2.01 -8.98 7.82
N ILE A 96 2.00 -7.71 8.21
CA ILE A 96 2.23 -6.57 7.32
C ILE A 96 3.53 -5.91 7.71
N VAL A 97 4.53 -5.98 6.83
CA VAL A 97 5.84 -5.36 7.02
C VAL A 97 5.92 -4.09 6.19
N GLN A 98 6.18 -2.96 6.84
CA GLN A 98 6.42 -1.69 6.15
C GLN A 98 7.91 -1.52 5.86
N CYS A 99 8.26 -1.53 4.57
CA CYS A 99 9.62 -1.38 4.08
C CYS A 99 10.00 0.07 3.76
N ILE A 100 9.04 0.88 3.31
CA ILE A 100 9.23 2.28 2.92
C ILE A 100 8.06 3.11 3.47
N PRO A 101 8.31 4.32 4.01
CA PRO A 101 7.23 5.22 4.40
C PRO A 101 6.24 5.47 3.26
N THR A 102 4.96 5.62 3.58
CA THR A 102 3.91 5.81 2.56
C THR A 102 4.05 7.10 1.74
N TRP A 103 4.81 8.07 2.23
CA TRP A 103 5.12 9.33 1.53
C TRP A 103 6.43 9.29 0.73
N GLU A 104 7.13 8.15 0.71
CA GLU A 104 8.33 7.93 -0.09
C GLU A 104 8.04 6.97 -1.24
N MET A 105 8.65 7.24 -2.40
CA MET A 105 8.56 6.43 -3.60
C MET A 105 9.24 5.07 -3.41
N ALA A 106 8.56 4.00 -3.83
CA ALA A 106 9.12 2.67 -4.00
C ALA A 106 9.34 2.35 -5.50
N TYR A 107 10.25 1.45 -5.80
CA TYR A 107 10.49 0.98 -7.17
C TYR A 107 9.69 -0.30 -7.47
N ALA A 108 8.39 -0.18 -7.73
CA ALA A 108 7.49 -1.31 -7.93
C ALA A 108 6.59 -1.19 -9.17
N SER A 109 6.11 0.03 -9.45
CA SER A 109 4.95 0.28 -10.31
C SER A 109 5.27 1.12 -11.54
N ASN A 110 6.53 1.11 -12.00
CA ASN A 110 7.00 1.81 -13.20
C ASN A 110 6.63 3.31 -13.18
N ASP A 111 5.87 3.78 -14.16
CA ASP A 111 5.49 5.20 -14.27
C ASP A 111 4.57 5.68 -13.14
N ARG A 112 3.99 4.75 -12.38
CA ARG A 112 3.17 5.04 -11.21
C ARG A 112 3.95 5.01 -9.88
N ASN A 113 5.28 4.86 -9.90
CA ASN A 113 6.09 4.89 -8.67
C ASN A 113 5.97 6.20 -7.90
N SER A 114 5.83 7.33 -8.59
CA SER A 114 5.85 8.67 -7.99
C SER A 114 4.52 9.10 -7.36
N ASP A 115 3.44 8.35 -7.58
CA ASP A 115 2.10 8.72 -7.14
C ASP A 115 1.27 7.58 -6.54
N THR A 116 1.90 6.43 -6.28
CA THR A 116 1.21 5.27 -5.70
C THR A 116 1.94 4.66 -4.51
N ILE A 117 1.18 3.92 -3.70
CA ILE A 117 1.71 3.03 -2.67
C ILE A 117 1.67 1.62 -3.21
N SER A 118 2.80 0.90 -3.14
CA SER A 118 2.91 -0.48 -3.61
C SER A 118 2.82 -1.47 -2.45
N ILE A 119 2.11 -2.59 -2.69
CA ILE A 119 1.93 -3.69 -1.74
C ILE A 119 2.31 -4.99 -2.44
N GLU A 120 3.39 -5.63 -1.99
CA GLU A 120 3.77 -6.98 -2.39
C GLU A 120 3.11 -8.01 -1.49
N CYS A 121 2.49 -9.04 -2.08
CA CYS A 121 1.81 -10.09 -1.34
C CYS A 121 2.51 -11.43 -1.54
N CYS A 122 2.86 -12.08 -0.44
CA CYS A 122 3.34 -13.46 -0.45
C CYS A 122 2.20 -14.42 -0.79
N HIS A 123 2.54 -15.52 -1.44
CA HIS A 123 1.60 -16.56 -1.86
C HIS A 123 2.20 -17.96 -1.66
N PRO A 124 1.37 -18.99 -1.35
CA PRO A 124 1.89 -20.30 -0.94
C PRO A 124 2.45 -21.14 -2.09
N ASP A 125 1.95 -20.95 -3.32
CA ASP A 125 2.24 -21.82 -4.46
C ASP A 125 2.27 -21.10 -5.81
N GLU A 126 2.56 -21.82 -6.88
CA GLU A 126 2.73 -21.30 -8.25
C GLU A 126 1.46 -20.69 -8.88
N THR A 127 0.29 -20.88 -8.28
CA THR A 127 -0.95 -20.25 -8.75
C THR A 127 -0.94 -18.75 -8.53
N GLY A 128 -0.13 -18.25 -7.60
CA GLY A 128 -0.11 -16.85 -7.18
C GLY A 128 -1.34 -16.45 -6.37
N LYS A 129 -2.19 -17.41 -5.99
CA LYS A 129 -3.38 -17.15 -5.16
C LYS A 129 -2.97 -16.85 -3.73
N PHE A 130 -3.46 -15.76 -3.20
CA PHE A 130 -3.25 -15.40 -1.80
C PHE A 130 -4.05 -16.34 -0.90
N ASN A 131 -3.44 -16.79 0.19
CA ASN A 131 -4.17 -17.53 1.21
C ASN A 131 -5.12 -16.58 2.00
N ALA A 132 -5.96 -17.15 2.84
CA ALA A 132 -6.97 -16.38 3.56
C ALA A 132 -6.39 -15.33 4.53
N ALA A 133 -5.21 -15.55 5.09
CA ALA A 133 -4.57 -14.60 6.00
C ALA A 133 -4.00 -13.41 5.22
N THR A 134 -3.20 -13.66 4.19
CA THR A 134 -2.67 -12.62 3.27
C THR A 134 -3.81 -11.79 2.66
N TYR A 135 -4.88 -12.45 2.19
CA TYR A 135 -6.03 -11.77 1.58
C TYR A 135 -6.72 -10.81 2.55
N ARG A 136 -7.02 -11.27 3.79
CA ARG A 136 -7.67 -10.41 4.80
C ARG A 136 -6.83 -9.20 5.14
N SER A 137 -5.52 -9.38 5.31
CA SER A 137 -4.58 -8.29 5.58
C SER A 137 -4.48 -7.32 4.42
N LEU A 138 -4.53 -7.80 3.16
CA LEU A 138 -4.54 -6.95 1.97
C LEU A 138 -5.80 -6.09 1.91
N VAL A 139 -6.99 -6.67 2.15
CA VAL A 139 -8.26 -5.91 2.22
C VAL A 139 -8.19 -4.84 3.30
N GLN A 140 -7.72 -5.19 4.50
CA GLN A 140 -7.61 -4.27 5.63
C GLN A 140 -6.62 -3.12 5.34
N LEU A 141 -5.44 -3.44 4.80
CA LEU A 141 -4.41 -2.46 4.47
C LEU A 141 -4.88 -1.51 3.38
N CYS A 142 -5.50 -2.02 2.29
CA CYS A 142 -6.04 -1.20 1.23
C CYS A 142 -7.16 -0.27 1.74
N ALA A 143 -8.08 -0.77 2.56
CA ALA A 143 -9.15 0.05 3.13
C ALA A 143 -8.60 1.19 3.99
N TRP A 144 -7.64 0.90 4.87
CA TRP A 144 -6.97 1.92 5.67
C TRP A 144 -6.28 2.98 4.82
N LEU A 145 -5.51 2.56 3.80
CA LEU A 145 -4.80 3.48 2.90
C LEU A 145 -5.79 4.33 2.09
N CYS A 146 -6.91 3.75 1.63
CA CYS A 146 -7.94 4.50 0.92
C CYS A 146 -8.51 5.63 1.80
N VAL A 147 -8.89 5.33 3.04
CA VAL A 147 -9.40 6.37 3.97
C VAL A 147 -8.33 7.41 4.28
N LYS A 148 -7.09 6.97 4.51
CA LYS A 148 -5.98 7.85 4.85
C LYS A 148 -5.64 8.85 3.74
N TYR A 149 -5.74 8.46 2.49
CA TYR A 149 -5.34 9.27 1.32
C TYR A 149 -6.52 9.80 0.51
N ASP A 150 -7.76 9.67 1.01
CA ASP A 150 -8.99 10.12 0.34
C ASP A 150 -9.22 9.43 -1.02
N LEU A 151 -8.87 8.13 -1.07
CA LEU A 151 -9.04 7.24 -2.20
C LEU A 151 -10.29 6.35 -2.03
N THR A 152 -10.64 5.66 -3.10
CA THR A 152 -11.70 4.66 -3.14
C THR A 152 -11.14 3.29 -3.52
N SER A 153 -11.95 2.24 -3.48
CA SER A 153 -11.55 0.93 -4.00
C SER A 153 -11.26 0.94 -5.51
N GLU A 154 -11.73 1.95 -6.25
CA GLU A 154 -11.43 2.10 -7.68
C GLU A 154 -9.99 2.55 -7.92
N ASP A 155 -9.36 3.22 -6.96
CA ASP A 155 -7.98 3.66 -7.00
C ASP A 155 -6.99 2.55 -6.58
N VAL A 156 -7.52 1.37 -6.20
CA VAL A 156 -6.74 0.15 -6.00
C VAL A 156 -6.65 -0.59 -7.32
N ILE A 157 -5.44 -0.70 -7.84
CA ILE A 157 -5.15 -1.26 -9.18
C ILE A 157 -4.11 -2.39 -9.09
N ARG A 158 -4.04 -3.22 -10.14
CA ARG A 158 -2.99 -4.24 -10.30
C ARG A 158 -1.77 -3.64 -11.00
N HIS A 159 -0.61 -4.19 -10.82
CA HIS A 159 0.55 -3.87 -11.68
C HIS A 159 0.22 -4.14 -13.16
N TYR A 160 -0.60 -5.14 -13.44
CA TYR A 160 -1.14 -5.40 -14.77
C TYR A 160 -1.81 -4.17 -15.40
N ASP A 161 -2.60 -3.43 -14.63
CA ASP A 161 -3.32 -2.25 -15.12
C ASP A 161 -2.38 -1.08 -15.46
N VAL A 162 -1.14 -1.11 -14.94
CA VAL A 162 -0.10 -0.12 -15.26
C VAL A 162 0.71 -0.49 -16.50
N THR A 163 1.10 -1.77 -16.62
CA THR A 163 2.13 -2.18 -17.61
C THR A 163 1.72 -3.35 -18.49
N GLY A 164 0.63 -4.03 -18.20
CA GLY A 164 0.26 -5.30 -18.83
C GLY A 164 1.04 -6.53 -18.31
N LYS A 165 1.92 -6.35 -17.29
CA LYS A 165 2.62 -7.44 -16.63
C LYS A 165 1.61 -8.36 -15.92
N ASP A 166 1.80 -9.67 -16.00
CA ASP A 166 0.99 -10.67 -15.28
C ASP A 166 1.27 -10.59 -13.76
N CYS A 167 0.74 -9.55 -13.12
CA CYS A 167 0.95 -9.24 -11.71
C CYS A 167 -0.21 -8.42 -11.10
N PRO A 168 -0.84 -8.87 -10.01
CA PRO A 168 -0.65 -10.19 -9.38
C PRO A 168 -1.29 -11.29 -10.24
N LYS A 169 -0.56 -12.36 -10.50
CA LYS A 169 -0.94 -13.42 -11.45
C LYS A 169 -2.38 -13.91 -11.25
N TYR A 170 -2.74 -14.35 -10.04
CA TYR A 170 -4.07 -14.90 -9.78
C TYR A 170 -5.20 -13.91 -10.10
N PHE A 171 -5.04 -12.64 -9.77
CA PHE A 171 -6.07 -11.61 -10.07
C PHE A 171 -6.11 -11.19 -11.55
N VAL A 172 -5.04 -11.44 -12.30
CA VAL A 172 -5.05 -11.24 -13.75
C VAL A 172 -5.75 -12.39 -14.45
N GLU A 173 -5.47 -13.63 -14.05
CA GLU A 173 -6.09 -14.83 -14.61
C GLU A 173 -7.56 -15.02 -14.18
N HIS A 174 -8.00 -14.38 -13.07
CA HIS A 174 -9.34 -14.52 -12.47
C HIS A 174 -9.94 -13.14 -12.20
N GLU A 175 -10.49 -12.52 -13.24
CA GLU A 175 -11.07 -11.17 -13.15
C GLU A 175 -12.22 -11.07 -12.13
N ASP A 176 -13.00 -12.13 -11.98
CA ASP A 176 -14.07 -12.24 -10.98
C ASP A 176 -13.53 -12.14 -9.55
N ALA A 177 -12.36 -12.73 -9.27
CA ALA A 177 -11.70 -12.64 -7.98
C ALA A 177 -11.16 -11.21 -7.72
N TRP A 178 -10.69 -10.52 -8.77
CA TRP A 178 -10.27 -9.12 -8.66
C TRP A 178 -11.46 -8.19 -8.36
N VAL A 179 -12.56 -8.37 -9.07
CA VAL A 179 -13.80 -7.61 -8.84
C VAL A 179 -14.33 -7.83 -7.42
N GLN A 180 -14.31 -9.08 -6.93
CA GLN A 180 -14.70 -9.39 -5.57
C GLN A 180 -13.77 -8.72 -4.54
N PHE A 181 -12.45 -8.76 -4.77
CA PHE A 181 -11.49 -8.09 -3.89
C PHE A 181 -11.77 -6.58 -3.78
N LYS A 182 -12.03 -5.88 -4.89
CA LYS A 182 -12.38 -4.46 -4.87
C LYS A 182 -13.69 -4.19 -4.11
N ALA A 183 -14.68 -5.08 -4.24
CA ALA A 183 -15.92 -5.00 -3.49
C ALA A 183 -15.69 -5.17 -1.97
N ASP A 184 -14.83 -6.13 -1.57
CA ASP A 184 -14.48 -6.36 -0.17
C ASP A 184 -13.73 -5.16 0.44
N VAL A 185 -12.84 -4.50 -0.32
CA VAL A 185 -12.19 -3.24 0.09
C VAL A 185 -13.22 -2.13 0.27
N ALA A 186 -14.16 -1.98 -0.70
CA ALA A 186 -15.22 -0.97 -0.63
C ALA A 186 -16.16 -1.19 0.56
N GLU A 187 -16.46 -2.43 0.89
CA GLU A 187 -17.26 -2.79 2.07
C GLU A 187 -16.51 -2.45 3.36
N LYS A 188 -15.20 -2.79 3.41
CA LYS A 188 -14.35 -2.53 4.57
C LYS A 188 -14.16 -1.05 4.86
N ILE A 189 -14.14 -0.19 3.86
CA ILE A 189 -14.09 1.28 4.01
C ILE A 189 -15.35 1.82 4.72
N LYS A 190 -16.50 1.15 4.58
CA LYS A 190 -17.80 1.61 5.12
C LYS A 190 -18.04 1.17 6.56
N ASN A 191 -17.33 0.14 7.03
CA ASN A 191 -17.51 -0.52 8.33
C ASN A 191 -16.34 -0.22 9.29
#